data_b1258e3ad2893a46df85ed7ab4a1dd84
#
_entry.id   b1258e3ad2893a46df85ed7ab4a1dd84
#
_cell.length_a   1.000
_cell.length_b   1.000
_cell.length_c   1.000
_cell.angle_alpha   90.00
_cell.angle_beta   90.00
_cell.angle_gamma   90.00
#
_symmetry.space_group_name_H-M   'P 1'
#
loop_
_entity.id
_entity.type
_entity.pdbx_description
1 polymer ?
#
loop_
_entity_poly.entity_id
_entity_poly.type
_entity_poly.pdbx_seq_one_letter_code
_entity_poly.pdbx_strand_id
1 'polypeptide(L)'
;MERKQGRGTSLTPFGGKLVWAGQRLQARLGPQLQNLSQELETEINQFLPHGPSIIRVHASHGFAVSKLRELLSREADLGVDLRYVSNQTSLVSLAHDGCELAGMHLAQGELRQRSIADSRGWLTPSVHRVISFVTREMGLMVKRGNPLGITSLDQLLNPKVRFVNRDPDSGTRLLFDQFLAQNKLDGKRINGYEQVEFTHAAVAAYVASDMADVSFGVEAAARQFDLDFVRLVTEDYLFVCRKQILELQSIKRVLAIMRSDEFQTAISQLPGYRCKDAGVVKTVQEVFRN
;
A
#
# COMPACT_ATOMS: atom_id res chain seq x y z
N MET A 1 24.56 23.87 -2.67
CA MET A 1 23.63 24.96 -2.34
C MET A 1 24.09 26.22 -3.05
N GLU A 2 23.19 26.87 -3.77
CA GLU A 2 23.44 28.17 -4.40
C GLU A 2 22.73 29.26 -3.61
N ARG A 3 23.44 30.34 -3.27
CA ARG A 3 22.85 31.53 -2.63
C ARG A 3 22.33 32.47 -3.71
N LYS A 4 21.04 32.73 -3.73
CA LYS A 4 20.45 33.81 -4.53
C LYS A 4 20.33 35.04 -3.65
N GLN A 5 20.95 36.17 -4.06
CA GLN A 5 20.87 37.44 -3.36
C GLN A 5 19.40 37.83 -3.13
N GLY A 6 18.98 37.94 -1.87
CA GLY A 6 17.63 38.38 -1.48
C GLY A 6 16.52 37.32 -1.45
N ARG A 7 16.77 36.01 -1.73
CA ARG A 7 15.73 34.94 -1.80
C ARG A 7 16.08 33.60 -1.13
N GLY A 8 16.90 33.60 -0.10
CA GLY A 8 17.25 32.36 0.62
C GLY A 8 18.22 31.45 -0.16
N THR A 9 18.37 30.23 0.33
CA THR A 9 19.26 29.20 -0.25
C THR A 9 18.44 28.16 -0.99
N SER A 10 18.79 27.84 -2.24
CA SER A 10 18.17 26.76 -3.02
C SER A 10 19.18 25.64 -3.29
N LEU A 11 18.67 24.44 -3.54
CA LEU A 11 19.51 23.32 -3.97
C LEU A 11 20.01 23.54 -5.40
N THR A 12 21.27 23.17 -5.62
CA THR A 12 21.77 23.01 -7.00
C THR A 12 21.08 21.82 -7.68
N PRO A 13 21.09 21.71 -9.01
CA PRO A 13 20.57 20.53 -9.71
C PRO A 13 21.19 19.23 -9.21
N PHE A 14 22.48 19.21 -8.89
CA PHE A 14 23.16 18.08 -8.27
C PHE A 14 22.66 17.80 -6.85
N GLY A 15 22.51 18.85 -6.02
CA GLY A 15 21.93 18.72 -4.68
C GLY A 15 20.50 18.16 -4.70
N GLY A 16 19.67 18.58 -5.65
CA GLY A 16 18.36 18.01 -5.89
C GLY A 16 18.42 16.51 -6.19
N LYS A 17 19.31 16.08 -7.09
CA LYS A 17 19.49 14.65 -7.40
C LYS A 17 19.95 13.82 -6.21
N LEU A 18 20.81 14.36 -5.34
CA LEU A 18 21.24 13.68 -4.11
C LEU A 18 20.07 13.50 -3.12
N VAL A 19 19.24 14.52 -2.93
CA VAL A 19 18.04 14.42 -2.08
C VAL A 19 17.10 13.34 -2.61
N TRP A 20 16.79 13.33 -3.90
CA TRP A 20 15.96 12.31 -4.53
C TRP A 20 16.55 10.91 -4.41
N ALA A 21 17.87 10.75 -4.60
CA ALA A 21 18.54 9.46 -4.39
C ALA A 21 18.39 8.97 -2.95
N GLY A 22 18.57 9.85 -1.96
CA GLY A 22 18.36 9.53 -0.55
C GLY A 22 16.93 9.12 -0.23
N GLN A 23 15.94 9.89 -0.72
CA GLN A 23 14.52 9.57 -0.52
C GLN A 23 14.13 8.24 -1.16
N ARG A 24 14.64 7.93 -2.35
CA ARG A 24 14.43 6.64 -3.02
C ARG A 24 15.03 5.49 -2.21
N LEU A 25 16.26 5.62 -1.71
CA LEU A 25 16.88 4.60 -0.85
C LEU A 25 16.06 4.39 0.42
N GLN A 26 15.62 5.44 1.07
CA GLN A 26 14.77 5.36 2.27
C GLN A 26 13.43 4.69 1.96
N ALA A 27 12.77 5.07 0.86
CA ALA A 27 11.51 4.47 0.45
C ALA A 27 11.63 2.98 0.07
N ARG A 28 12.79 2.57 -0.45
CA ARG A 28 13.10 1.18 -0.80
C ARG A 28 13.45 0.32 0.39
N LEU A 29 14.31 0.82 1.29
CA LEU A 29 14.84 0.06 2.42
C LEU A 29 13.95 0.15 3.67
N GLY A 30 13.14 1.20 3.80
CA GLY A 30 12.30 1.44 4.97
C GLY A 30 11.45 0.23 5.38
N PRO A 31 10.65 -0.38 4.49
CA PRO A 31 9.85 -1.56 4.82
C PRO A 31 10.67 -2.77 5.24
N GLN A 32 11.85 -2.97 4.65
CA GLN A 32 12.74 -4.08 5.01
C GLN A 32 13.32 -3.87 6.41
N LEU A 33 13.77 -2.66 6.72
CA LEU A 33 14.26 -2.30 8.06
C LEU A 33 13.15 -2.41 9.10
N GLN A 34 11.92 -2.02 8.75
CA GLN A 34 10.76 -2.16 9.64
C GLN A 34 10.44 -3.62 9.92
N ASN A 35 10.50 -4.52 8.92
CA ASN A 35 10.30 -5.95 9.12
C ASN A 35 11.40 -6.54 10.03
N LEU A 36 12.67 -6.20 9.81
CA LEU A 36 13.79 -6.68 10.64
C LEU A 36 13.69 -6.17 12.08
N SER A 37 13.33 -4.89 12.29
CA SER A 37 13.10 -4.36 13.63
C SER A 37 11.97 -5.09 14.34
N GLN A 38 10.87 -5.38 13.63
CA GLN A 38 9.74 -6.10 14.19
C GLN A 38 10.09 -7.55 14.56
N GLU A 39 10.89 -8.22 13.73
CA GLU A 39 11.38 -9.57 14.01
C GLU A 39 12.20 -9.58 15.30
N LEU A 40 13.14 -8.63 15.45
CA LEU A 40 13.93 -8.47 16.67
C LEU A 40 13.06 -8.15 17.90
N GLU A 41 12.10 -7.24 17.78
CA GLU A 41 11.16 -6.92 18.86
C GLU A 41 10.35 -8.15 19.29
N THR A 42 9.90 -8.96 18.32
CA THR A 42 9.15 -10.19 18.58
C THR A 42 10.00 -11.22 19.32
N GLU A 43 11.26 -11.40 18.91
CA GLU A 43 12.21 -12.29 19.61
C GLU A 43 12.46 -11.82 21.04
N ILE A 44 12.74 -10.52 21.25
CA ILE A 44 12.96 -9.97 22.60
C ILE A 44 11.74 -10.19 23.48
N ASN A 45 10.53 -9.93 22.97
CA ASN A 45 9.29 -10.04 23.74
C ASN A 45 8.98 -11.48 24.18
N GLN A 46 9.49 -12.51 23.48
CA GLN A 46 9.36 -13.90 23.91
C GLN A 46 10.09 -14.22 25.22
N PHE A 47 11.11 -13.43 25.56
CA PHE A 47 11.89 -13.59 26.78
C PHE A 47 11.38 -12.76 27.95
N LEU A 48 10.39 -11.87 27.73
CA LEU A 48 9.83 -11.02 28.78
C LEU A 48 8.69 -11.75 29.51
N PRO A 49 8.78 -11.97 30.84
CA PRO A 49 7.67 -12.49 31.62
C PRO A 49 6.52 -11.46 31.60
N HIS A 50 5.34 -11.88 31.25
CA HIS A 50 4.14 -11.05 31.12
C HIS A 50 4.16 -10.02 29.96
N GLY A 51 4.74 -10.39 28.81
CA GLY A 51 4.70 -9.59 27.60
C GLY A 51 3.27 -9.31 27.12
N PRO A 52 3.05 -8.23 26.35
CA PRO A 52 1.73 -7.88 25.83
C PRO A 52 1.19 -8.99 24.91
N SER A 53 -0.13 -9.09 24.81
CA SER A 53 -0.77 -9.96 23.81
C SER A 53 -0.38 -9.50 22.41
N ILE A 54 0.40 -10.31 21.70
CA ILE A 54 0.90 -9.96 20.37
C ILE A 54 -0.14 -10.34 19.31
N ILE A 55 -0.50 -9.37 18.45
CA ILE A 55 -1.31 -9.60 17.25
C ILE A 55 -0.37 -9.56 16.04
N ARG A 56 -0.34 -10.65 15.26
CA ARG A 56 0.41 -10.71 14.01
C ARG A 56 -0.45 -10.18 12.86
N VAL A 57 0.03 -9.13 12.21
CA VAL A 57 -0.63 -8.47 11.09
C VAL A 57 0.24 -8.60 9.86
N HIS A 58 -0.22 -9.31 8.84
CA HIS A 58 0.45 -9.41 7.56
C HIS A 58 -0.28 -8.54 6.54
N ALA A 59 0.39 -7.55 5.98
CA ALA A 59 -0.24 -6.53 5.16
C ALA A 59 0.71 -5.98 4.10
N SER A 60 0.17 -5.46 3.00
CA SER A 60 0.99 -4.74 2.03
C SER A 60 1.43 -3.39 2.61
N HIS A 61 2.68 -3.00 2.31
CA HIS A 61 3.17 -1.69 2.71
C HIS A 61 2.31 -0.57 2.10
N GLY A 62 1.87 0.38 2.95
CA GLY A 62 1.03 1.49 2.51
C GLY A 62 0.82 2.54 3.59
N PHE A 63 0.45 3.75 3.18
CA PHE A 63 0.31 4.92 4.05
C PHE A 63 -0.68 4.68 5.20
N ALA A 64 -1.84 4.07 4.92
CA ALA A 64 -2.86 3.80 5.93
C ALA A 64 -2.40 2.75 6.95
N VAL A 65 -1.68 1.70 6.51
CA VAL A 65 -1.13 0.67 7.42
C VAL A 65 -0.07 1.28 8.33
N SER A 66 0.77 2.18 7.81
CA SER A 66 1.76 2.90 8.61
C SER A 66 1.09 3.78 9.68
N LYS A 67 -0.04 4.44 9.35
CA LYS A 67 -0.83 5.22 10.32
C LYS A 67 -1.48 4.33 11.38
N LEU A 68 -2.04 3.20 10.98
CA LEU A 68 -2.60 2.24 11.94
C LEU A 68 -1.50 1.74 12.89
N ARG A 69 -0.33 1.36 12.38
CA ARG A 69 0.82 0.93 13.18
C ARG A 69 1.24 2.00 14.20
N GLU A 70 1.33 3.25 13.76
CA GLU A 70 1.68 4.39 14.63
C GLU A 70 0.73 4.52 15.82
N LEU A 71 -0.58 4.37 15.60
CA LEU A 71 -1.57 4.45 16.67
C LEU A 71 -1.54 3.21 17.58
N LEU A 72 -1.39 2.02 17.01
CA LEU A 72 -1.30 0.77 17.76
C LEU A 72 -0.06 0.73 18.65
N SER A 73 1.07 1.30 18.23
CA SER A 73 2.31 1.34 19.01
C SER A 73 2.23 2.20 20.29
N ARG A 74 1.18 3.01 20.43
CA ARG A 74 0.94 3.82 21.64
C ARG A 74 0.16 3.06 22.71
N GLU A 75 -0.36 1.88 22.40
CA GLU A 75 -1.12 1.03 23.31
C GLU A 75 -0.16 0.16 24.13
N ALA A 76 -0.01 0.45 25.43
CA ALA A 76 0.98 -0.19 26.29
C ALA A 76 0.77 -1.71 26.45
N ASP A 77 -0.50 -2.17 26.42
CA ASP A 77 -0.86 -3.58 26.64
C ASP A 77 -1.07 -4.38 25.35
N LEU A 78 -0.77 -3.78 24.17
CA LEU A 78 -0.99 -4.37 22.87
C LEU A 78 0.31 -4.46 22.07
N GLY A 79 0.86 -5.66 21.94
CA GLY A 79 1.95 -5.93 21.01
C GLY A 79 1.42 -6.15 19.60
N VAL A 80 2.06 -5.56 18.59
CA VAL A 80 1.70 -5.75 17.19
C VAL A 80 2.94 -6.17 16.40
N ASP A 81 2.94 -7.42 15.91
CA ASP A 81 3.91 -7.92 14.93
C ASP A 81 3.36 -7.63 13.53
N LEU A 82 3.71 -6.48 12.96
CA LEU A 82 3.31 -6.09 11.62
C LEU A 82 4.42 -6.44 10.61
N ARG A 83 4.10 -7.36 9.69
CA ARG A 83 4.99 -7.74 8.59
C ARG A 83 4.46 -7.24 7.26
N TYR A 84 5.33 -6.56 6.51
CA TYR A 84 5.00 -6.13 5.16
C TYR A 84 5.26 -7.25 4.16
N VAL A 85 4.19 -7.79 3.62
CA VAL A 85 4.17 -8.91 2.67
C VAL A 85 3.21 -8.66 1.52
N SER A 86 3.24 -9.49 0.49
CA SER A 86 2.30 -9.41 -0.63
C SER A 86 0.86 -9.76 -0.18
N ASN A 87 -0.13 -9.37 -0.99
CA ASN A 87 -1.53 -9.75 -0.78
C ASN A 87 -1.72 -11.27 -0.69
N GLN A 88 -1.09 -12.01 -1.60
CA GLN A 88 -1.16 -13.47 -1.62
C GLN A 88 -0.49 -14.06 -0.39
N THR A 89 0.72 -13.63 -0.04
CA THR A 89 1.45 -14.11 1.13
C THR A 89 0.67 -13.86 2.42
N SER A 90 -0.03 -12.73 2.57
CA SER A 90 -0.85 -12.46 3.75
C SER A 90 -2.02 -13.43 3.89
N LEU A 91 -2.72 -13.75 2.79
CA LEU A 91 -3.83 -14.71 2.79
C LEU A 91 -3.35 -16.16 3.02
N VAL A 92 -2.23 -16.55 2.42
CA VAL A 92 -1.57 -17.84 2.69
C VAL A 92 -1.20 -17.94 4.17
N SER A 93 -0.62 -16.90 4.74
CA SER A 93 -0.26 -16.86 6.15
C SER A 93 -1.47 -17.03 7.07
N LEU A 94 -2.59 -16.35 6.76
CA LEU A 94 -3.84 -16.51 7.50
C LEU A 94 -4.37 -17.95 7.43
N ALA A 95 -4.30 -18.58 6.26
CA ALA A 95 -4.75 -19.96 6.06
C ALA A 95 -3.96 -20.96 6.91
N HIS A 96 -2.68 -20.68 7.18
CA HIS A 96 -1.76 -21.51 7.97
C HIS A 96 -1.52 -20.99 9.40
N ASP A 97 -2.41 -20.19 9.95
CA ASP A 97 -2.31 -19.62 11.32
C ASP A 97 -1.03 -18.77 11.56
N GLY A 98 -0.43 -18.26 10.49
CA GLY A 98 0.76 -17.40 10.54
C GLY A 98 0.46 -15.96 10.93
N CYS A 99 -0.79 -15.50 10.85
CA CYS A 99 -1.22 -14.17 11.31
C CYS A 99 -2.68 -14.18 11.76
N GLU A 100 -3.05 -13.19 12.58
CA GLU A 100 -4.43 -12.92 13.00
C GLU A 100 -5.17 -12.04 11.97
N LEU A 101 -4.48 -11.05 11.40
CA LEU A 101 -5.03 -10.12 10.42
C LEU A 101 -4.24 -10.18 9.12
N ALA A 102 -4.89 -10.52 8.02
CA ALA A 102 -4.31 -10.54 6.67
C ALA A 102 -4.85 -9.38 5.83
N GLY A 103 -3.98 -8.55 5.30
CA GLY A 103 -4.35 -7.48 4.36
C GLY A 103 -4.79 -8.04 3.01
N MET A 104 -5.87 -7.50 2.45
CA MET A 104 -6.43 -7.88 1.16
C MET A 104 -6.87 -6.65 0.36
N HIS A 105 -6.68 -6.68 -0.94
CA HIS A 105 -7.06 -5.61 -1.85
C HIS A 105 -8.10 -6.09 -2.85
N LEU A 106 -9.13 -5.27 -3.07
CA LEU A 106 -10.17 -5.50 -4.09
C LEU A 106 -10.35 -4.23 -4.92
N ALA A 107 -10.14 -4.33 -6.22
CA ALA A 107 -10.50 -3.25 -7.14
C ALA A 107 -12.01 -3.02 -7.13
N GLN A 108 -12.45 -1.78 -7.31
CA GLN A 108 -13.84 -1.45 -7.58
C GLN A 108 -14.12 -1.43 -9.09
N GLY A 109 -15.40 -1.41 -9.47
CA GLY A 109 -15.81 -1.37 -10.87
C GLY A 109 -15.56 -2.68 -11.62
N GLU A 110 -15.17 -2.58 -12.89
CA GLU A 110 -15.08 -3.73 -13.81
C GLU A 110 -14.07 -4.81 -13.40
N LEU A 111 -12.99 -4.44 -12.70
CA LEU A 111 -11.99 -5.39 -12.22
C LEU A 111 -12.36 -6.09 -10.93
N ARG A 112 -13.48 -5.71 -10.27
CA ARG A 112 -13.86 -6.26 -8.96
C ARG A 112 -13.98 -7.78 -8.97
N GLN A 113 -14.71 -8.33 -9.94
CA GLN A 113 -14.92 -9.78 -10.03
C GLN A 113 -13.62 -10.55 -10.23
N ARG A 114 -12.67 -9.97 -10.93
CA ARG A 114 -11.34 -10.56 -11.13
C ARG A 114 -10.52 -10.53 -9.83
N SER A 115 -10.51 -9.41 -9.12
CA SER A 115 -9.85 -9.30 -7.80
C SER A 115 -10.47 -10.25 -6.76
N ILE A 116 -11.78 -10.47 -6.81
CA ILE A 116 -12.47 -11.47 -5.97
C ILE A 116 -12.03 -12.89 -6.33
N ALA A 117 -11.94 -13.23 -7.63
CA ALA A 117 -11.54 -14.55 -8.09
C ALA A 117 -10.13 -14.91 -7.59
N ASP A 118 -9.19 -13.97 -7.62
CA ASP A 118 -7.80 -14.15 -7.16
C ASP A 118 -7.71 -14.41 -5.63
N SER A 119 -8.66 -13.89 -4.85
CA SER A 119 -8.68 -14.02 -3.40
C SER A 119 -9.59 -15.16 -2.89
N ARG A 120 -10.57 -15.58 -3.68
CA ARG A 120 -11.66 -16.47 -3.26
C ARG A 120 -11.19 -17.83 -2.78
N GLY A 121 -10.14 -18.38 -3.38
CA GLY A 121 -9.58 -19.69 -3.02
C GLY A 121 -9.04 -19.77 -1.59
N TRP A 122 -8.72 -18.64 -0.96
CA TRP A 122 -8.15 -18.55 0.37
C TRP A 122 -9.19 -18.31 1.46
N LEU A 123 -10.44 -17.99 1.10
CA LEU A 123 -11.46 -17.54 2.03
C LEU A 123 -12.61 -18.54 2.16
N THR A 124 -12.84 -19.01 3.38
CA THR A 124 -13.98 -19.86 3.73
C THR A 124 -15.05 -19.02 4.45
N PRO A 125 -16.22 -18.79 3.87
CA PRO A 125 -17.24 -17.88 4.42
C PRO A 125 -17.72 -18.19 5.84
N SER A 126 -17.74 -19.47 6.24
CA SER A 126 -18.12 -19.89 7.59
C SER A 126 -17.03 -19.60 8.64
N VAL A 127 -15.76 -19.53 8.19
CA VAL A 127 -14.56 -19.37 9.06
C VAL A 127 -14.11 -17.93 9.12
N HIS A 128 -14.10 -17.22 7.97
CA HIS A 128 -13.49 -15.92 7.84
C HIS A 128 -14.50 -14.76 7.94
N ARG A 129 -13.97 -13.60 8.36
CA ARG A 129 -14.65 -12.30 8.34
C ARG A 129 -13.74 -11.29 7.69
N VAL A 130 -14.36 -10.30 7.09
CA VAL A 130 -13.68 -9.18 6.43
C VAL A 130 -13.89 -7.93 7.26
N ILE A 131 -12.82 -7.20 7.53
CA ILE A 131 -12.85 -5.94 8.26
C ILE A 131 -12.58 -4.84 7.23
N SER A 132 -13.51 -3.92 7.09
CA SER A 132 -13.33 -2.72 6.26
C SER A 132 -12.20 -1.87 6.84
N PHE A 133 -11.32 -1.39 5.99
CA PHE A 133 -10.19 -0.58 6.44
C PHE A 133 -10.19 0.78 5.74
N VAL A 134 -9.73 0.87 4.50
CA VAL A 134 -9.73 2.12 3.74
C VAL A 134 -10.06 1.85 2.27
N THR A 135 -10.51 2.89 1.55
CA THR A 135 -10.45 2.92 0.09
C THR A 135 -9.33 3.86 -0.34
N ARG A 136 -8.75 3.61 -1.50
CA ARG A 136 -7.68 4.42 -2.05
C ARG A 136 -7.79 4.58 -3.56
N GLU A 137 -7.38 5.74 -4.07
CA GLU A 137 -7.35 5.99 -5.51
C GLU A 137 -6.04 5.47 -6.10
N MET A 138 -6.17 4.67 -7.17
CA MET A 138 -5.08 4.08 -7.92
C MET A 138 -5.05 4.65 -9.34
N GLY A 139 -3.86 4.92 -9.87
CA GLY A 139 -3.74 5.54 -11.18
C GLY A 139 -2.29 5.74 -11.63
N LEU A 140 -2.13 6.49 -12.72
CA LEU A 140 -0.82 6.84 -13.25
C LEU A 140 -0.26 8.06 -12.51
N MET A 141 0.95 7.92 -11.99
CA MET A 141 1.74 8.99 -11.41
C MET A 141 2.67 9.51 -12.49
N VAL A 142 2.49 10.75 -12.90
CA VAL A 142 3.25 11.38 -13.98
C VAL A 142 3.98 12.63 -13.48
N LYS A 143 5.01 13.06 -14.18
CA LYS A 143 5.72 14.29 -13.84
C LYS A 143 4.78 15.48 -13.76
N ARG A 144 5.10 16.43 -12.91
CA ARG A 144 4.31 17.66 -12.74
C ARG A 144 4.09 18.36 -14.08
N GLY A 145 2.86 18.79 -14.32
CA GLY A 145 2.42 19.38 -15.58
C GLY A 145 2.19 18.37 -16.69
N ASN A 146 2.38 17.06 -16.42
CA ASN A 146 2.18 15.97 -17.38
C ASN A 146 2.75 16.27 -18.79
N PRO A 147 4.04 16.53 -18.94
CA PRO A 147 4.63 17.06 -20.17
C PRO A 147 4.47 16.14 -21.38
N LEU A 148 4.21 14.84 -21.15
CA LEU A 148 3.98 13.86 -22.23
C LEU A 148 2.49 13.64 -22.51
N GLY A 149 1.59 14.32 -21.81
CA GLY A 149 0.14 14.22 -21.98
C GLY A 149 -0.42 12.82 -21.71
N ILE A 150 0.18 12.05 -20.79
CA ILE A 150 -0.22 10.68 -20.50
C ILE A 150 -1.52 10.70 -19.68
N THR A 151 -2.60 10.17 -20.26
CA THR A 151 -3.93 10.12 -19.64
C THR A 151 -4.57 8.73 -19.69
N SER A 152 -3.95 7.77 -20.41
CA SER A 152 -4.47 6.41 -20.61
C SER A 152 -3.34 5.40 -20.73
N LEU A 153 -3.68 4.11 -20.57
CA LEU A 153 -2.71 3.01 -20.55
C LEU A 153 -2.08 2.72 -21.91
N ASP A 154 -2.81 2.92 -23.00
CA ASP A 154 -2.32 2.70 -24.38
C ASP A 154 -1.14 3.62 -24.72
N GLN A 155 -1.08 4.83 -24.13
CA GLN A 155 0.02 5.74 -24.33
C GLN A 155 1.34 5.25 -23.71
N LEU A 156 1.30 4.29 -22.79
CA LEU A 156 2.49 3.64 -22.24
C LEU A 156 3.22 2.78 -23.29
N LEU A 157 2.54 2.37 -24.39
CA LEU A 157 3.18 1.64 -25.48
C LEU A 157 4.09 2.53 -26.35
N ASN A 158 4.07 3.84 -26.18
CA ASN A 158 5.01 4.72 -26.86
C ASN A 158 6.44 4.44 -26.35
N PRO A 159 7.38 4.03 -27.20
CA PRO A 159 8.73 3.63 -26.77
C PRO A 159 9.55 4.79 -26.17
N LYS A 160 9.11 6.04 -26.36
CA LYS A 160 9.74 7.22 -25.74
C LYS A 160 9.30 7.44 -24.30
N VAL A 161 8.20 6.80 -23.84
CA VAL A 161 7.70 6.87 -22.46
C VAL A 161 8.46 5.84 -21.62
N ARG A 162 9.17 6.32 -20.60
CA ARG A 162 9.88 5.46 -19.65
C ARG A 162 8.97 5.16 -18.47
N PHE A 163 8.68 3.89 -18.25
CA PHE A 163 7.85 3.40 -17.14
C PHE A 163 8.73 2.80 -16.05
N VAL A 164 8.31 2.89 -14.79
CA VAL A 164 8.83 2.11 -13.67
C VAL A 164 7.66 1.39 -13.00
N ASN A 165 7.83 0.10 -12.77
CA ASN A 165 6.80 -0.78 -12.24
C ASN A 165 6.99 -1.05 -10.74
N ARG A 166 5.97 -1.65 -10.15
CA ARG A 166 6.04 -2.25 -8.83
C ARG A 166 6.58 -3.68 -8.93
N ASP A 167 7.10 -4.13 -7.81
CA ASP A 167 7.51 -5.52 -7.60
C ASP A 167 6.45 -6.51 -8.09
N PRO A 168 6.83 -7.60 -8.79
CA PRO A 168 5.89 -8.59 -9.34
C PRO A 168 4.93 -9.20 -8.32
N ASP A 169 5.36 -9.34 -7.05
CA ASP A 169 4.53 -9.93 -5.99
C ASP A 169 3.58 -8.90 -5.36
N SER A 170 3.67 -7.62 -5.74
CA SER A 170 2.80 -6.59 -5.17
C SER A 170 1.38 -6.64 -5.75
N GLY A 171 0.36 -6.44 -4.90
CA GLY A 171 -1.03 -6.29 -5.35
C GLY A 171 -1.23 -5.16 -6.35
N THR A 172 -0.40 -4.11 -6.29
CA THR A 172 -0.40 -3.00 -7.26
C THR A 172 0.04 -3.45 -8.65
N ARG A 173 1.07 -4.31 -8.73
CA ARG A 173 1.51 -4.89 -9.99
C ARG A 173 0.44 -5.80 -10.56
N LEU A 174 -0.13 -6.67 -9.75
CA LEU A 174 -1.25 -7.54 -10.17
C LEU A 174 -2.41 -6.72 -10.73
N LEU A 175 -2.82 -5.64 -10.05
CA LEU A 175 -3.88 -4.75 -10.53
C LEU A 175 -3.50 -4.08 -11.85
N PHE A 176 -2.27 -3.62 -12.01
CA PHE A 176 -1.78 -3.02 -13.25
C PHE A 176 -1.82 -4.02 -14.41
N ASP A 177 -1.36 -5.26 -14.18
CA ASP A 177 -1.37 -6.33 -15.17
C ASP A 177 -2.81 -6.74 -15.56
N GLN A 178 -3.76 -6.70 -14.60
CA GLN A 178 -5.19 -6.90 -14.89
C GLN A 178 -5.74 -5.79 -15.80
N PHE A 179 -5.34 -4.53 -15.58
CA PHE A 179 -5.71 -3.42 -16.47
C PHE A 179 -5.15 -3.59 -17.88
N LEU A 180 -3.88 -3.97 -17.99
CA LEU A 180 -3.27 -4.23 -19.29
C LEU A 180 -4.01 -5.35 -20.03
N ALA A 181 -4.32 -6.46 -19.35
CA ALA A 181 -5.05 -7.59 -19.92
C ALA A 181 -6.47 -7.21 -20.36
N GLN A 182 -7.19 -6.41 -19.54
CA GLN A 182 -8.53 -5.91 -19.87
C GLN A 182 -8.53 -5.05 -21.14
N ASN A 183 -7.50 -4.20 -21.29
CA ASN A 183 -7.33 -3.33 -22.45
C ASN A 183 -6.60 -4.02 -23.62
N LYS A 184 -6.32 -5.33 -23.53
CA LYS A 184 -5.58 -6.12 -24.54
C LYS A 184 -4.20 -5.53 -24.88
N LEU A 185 -3.54 -4.95 -23.87
CA LEU A 185 -2.20 -4.37 -23.99
C LEU A 185 -1.15 -5.38 -23.53
N ASP A 186 -0.08 -5.50 -24.32
CA ASP A 186 1.07 -6.35 -23.96
C ASP A 186 2.05 -5.52 -23.11
N GLY A 187 2.16 -5.84 -21.81
CA GLY A 187 3.08 -5.18 -20.89
C GLY A 187 4.55 -5.22 -21.34
N LYS A 188 4.97 -6.28 -22.05
CA LYS A 188 6.34 -6.40 -22.55
C LYS A 188 6.71 -5.31 -23.57
N ARG A 189 5.72 -4.67 -24.18
CA ARG A 189 5.92 -3.55 -25.10
C ARG A 189 6.09 -2.21 -24.40
N ILE A 190 5.85 -2.14 -23.08
CA ILE A 190 6.05 -0.93 -22.27
C ILE A 190 7.54 -0.79 -21.93
N ASN A 191 8.15 0.31 -22.36
CA ASN A 191 9.55 0.60 -22.06
C ASN A 191 9.75 0.80 -20.56
N GLY A 192 10.48 -0.11 -19.90
CA GLY A 192 10.71 -0.11 -18.46
C GLY A 192 9.73 -0.96 -17.66
N TYR A 193 8.91 -1.81 -18.30
CA TYR A 193 7.99 -2.73 -17.60
C TYR A 193 8.70 -3.65 -16.59
N GLU A 194 9.91 -4.08 -16.88
CA GLU A 194 10.74 -4.90 -15.98
C GLU A 194 11.61 -4.08 -15.01
N GLN A 195 11.59 -2.75 -15.13
CA GLN A 195 12.22 -1.87 -14.15
C GLN A 195 11.31 -1.77 -12.93
N VAL A 196 11.75 -2.27 -11.77
CA VAL A 196 10.90 -2.41 -10.58
C VAL A 196 11.41 -1.67 -9.36
N GLU A 197 10.46 -1.23 -8.53
CA GLU A 197 10.69 -0.69 -7.19
C GLU A 197 9.64 -1.24 -6.20
N PHE A 198 10.02 -1.35 -4.92
CA PHE A 198 9.28 -2.13 -3.92
C PHE A 198 8.10 -1.39 -3.26
N THR A 199 8.05 -0.05 -3.30
CA THR A 199 7.01 0.73 -2.62
C THR A 199 6.38 1.76 -3.54
N HIS A 200 5.17 2.24 -3.20
CA HIS A 200 4.56 3.36 -3.91
C HIS A 200 5.42 4.63 -3.85
N ALA A 201 6.05 4.89 -2.70
CA ALA A 201 6.95 6.03 -2.55
C ALA A 201 8.22 5.88 -3.40
N ALA A 202 8.77 4.66 -3.53
CA ALA A 202 9.97 4.42 -4.34
C ALA A 202 9.71 4.63 -5.84
N VAL A 203 8.60 4.11 -6.38
CA VAL A 203 8.24 4.36 -7.79
C VAL A 203 7.93 5.84 -8.05
N ALA A 204 7.26 6.53 -7.11
CA ALA A 204 7.02 7.97 -7.23
C ALA A 204 8.32 8.77 -7.20
N ALA A 205 9.25 8.46 -6.27
CA ALA A 205 10.57 9.07 -6.21
C ALA A 205 11.38 8.83 -7.50
N TYR A 206 11.22 7.66 -8.13
CA TYR A 206 11.87 7.33 -9.39
C TYR A 206 11.38 8.23 -10.53
N VAL A 207 10.07 8.50 -10.60
CA VAL A 207 9.49 9.45 -11.57
C VAL A 207 9.92 10.88 -11.25
N ALA A 208 9.84 11.31 -9.99
CA ALA A 208 10.24 12.66 -9.56
C ALA A 208 11.72 12.97 -9.83
N SER A 209 12.58 11.95 -9.77
CA SER A 209 14.03 12.09 -10.05
C SER A 209 14.40 12.06 -11.54
N ASP A 210 13.41 12.08 -12.44
CA ASP A 210 13.61 12.04 -13.90
C ASP A 210 14.21 10.72 -14.44
N MET A 211 14.13 9.65 -13.67
CA MET A 211 14.59 8.33 -14.08
C MET A 211 13.51 7.54 -14.85
N ALA A 212 12.23 7.89 -14.65
CA ALA A 212 11.09 7.46 -15.45
C ALA A 212 10.16 8.65 -15.72
N ASP A 213 9.19 8.47 -16.59
CA ASP A 213 8.21 9.50 -16.94
C ASP A 213 6.85 9.22 -16.27
N VAL A 214 6.59 7.95 -15.96
CA VAL A 214 5.32 7.50 -15.40
C VAL A 214 5.50 6.20 -14.59
N SER A 215 4.61 6.00 -13.61
CA SER A 215 4.43 4.77 -12.86
C SER A 215 2.96 4.58 -12.52
N PHE A 216 2.57 3.37 -12.07
CA PHE A 216 1.24 3.08 -11.53
C PHE A 216 1.31 2.95 -10.00
N GLY A 217 0.40 3.66 -9.29
CA GLY A 217 0.39 3.63 -7.83
C GLY A 217 -0.75 4.41 -7.20
N VAL A 218 -0.60 4.78 -5.92
CA VAL A 218 -1.60 5.52 -5.13
C VAL A 218 -1.41 7.03 -5.26
N GLU A 219 -2.52 7.79 -5.21
CA GLU A 219 -2.48 9.25 -5.28
C GLU A 219 -1.60 9.87 -4.18
N ALA A 220 -1.65 9.37 -2.94
CA ALA A 220 -0.82 9.88 -1.85
C ALA A 220 0.68 9.87 -2.17
N ALA A 221 1.17 8.84 -2.88
CA ALA A 221 2.57 8.80 -3.29
C ALA A 221 2.86 9.85 -4.37
N ALA A 222 1.97 10.04 -5.33
CA ALA A 222 2.14 11.10 -6.34
C ALA A 222 2.26 12.47 -5.67
N ARG A 223 1.34 12.81 -4.75
CA ARG A 223 1.35 14.11 -4.06
C ARG A 223 2.55 14.30 -3.14
N GLN A 224 3.00 13.23 -2.47
CA GLN A 224 4.20 13.30 -1.63
C GLN A 224 5.45 13.72 -2.42
N PHE A 225 5.53 13.37 -3.69
CA PHE A 225 6.65 13.66 -4.57
C PHE A 225 6.37 14.75 -5.62
N ASP A 226 5.34 15.57 -5.40
CA ASP A 226 4.95 16.70 -6.29
C ASP A 226 4.71 16.25 -7.74
N LEU A 227 4.13 15.06 -7.91
CA LEU A 227 3.73 14.50 -9.20
C LEU A 227 2.24 14.77 -9.46
N ASP A 228 1.87 14.81 -10.73
CA ASP A 228 0.48 14.77 -11.14
C ASP A 228 -0.05 13.33 -11.14
N PHE A 229 -1.36 13.21 -11.01
CA PHE A 229 -2.02 11.92 -10.86
C PHE A 229 -3.21 11.79 -11.82
N VAL A 230 -3.21 10.73 -12.61
CA VAL A 230 -4.31 10.36 -13.51
C VAL A 230 -5.03 9.16 -12.91
N ARG A 231 -6.18 9.40 -12.29
CA ARG A 231 -6.99 8.38 -11.63
C ARG A 231 -7.49 7.34 -12.63
N LEU A 232 -7.38 6.06 -12.30
CA LEU A 232 -7.90 4.94 -13.09
C LEU A 232 -8.96 4.13 -12.33
N VAL A 233 -8.76 3.87 -11.03
CA VAL A 233 -9.67 3.04 -10.23
C VAL A 233 -9.59 3.36 -8.76
N THR A 234 -10.68 3.11 -8.04
CA THR A 234 -10.69 3.02 -6.57
C THR A 234 -10.45 1.57 -6.16
N GLU A 235 -9.68 1.36 -5.12
CA GLU A 235 -9.40 0.04 -4.54
C GLU A 235 -9.80 0.02 -3.07
N ASP A 236 -10.49 -1.05 -2.66
CA ASP A 236 -10.75 -1.34 -1.25
C ASP A 236 -9.52 -2.04 -0.66
N TYR A 237 -8.96 -1.50 0.41
CA TYR A 237 -8.00 -2.20 1.25
C TYR A 237 -8.73 -2.68 2.50
N LEU A 238 -8.72 -3.98 2.72
CA LEU A 238 -9.48 -4.70 3.72
C LEU A 238 -8.54 -5.54 4.58
N PHE A 239 -8.97 -5.93 5.77
CA PHE A 239 -8.34 -7.02 6.51
C PHE A 239 -9.26 -8.24 6.55
N VAL A 240 -8.66 -9.42 6.53
CA VAL A 240 -9.35 -10.69 6.73
C VAL A 240 -8.86 -11.31 8.02
N CYS A 241 -9.76 -11.93 8.77
CA CYS A 241 -9.44 -12.64 9.99
C CYS A 241 -10.33 -13.89 10.15
N ARG A 242 -9.97 -14.80 11.05
CA ARG A 242 -10.86 -15.87 11.48
C ARG A 242 -11.94 -15.31 12.42
N LYS A 243 -13.19 -15.76 12.25
CA LYS A 243 -14.33 -15.30 13.06
C LYS A 243 -14.08 -15.38 14.57
N GLN A 244 -13.44 -16.46 15.02
CA GLN A 244 -13.22 -16.74 16.43
C GLN A 244 -12.36 -15.69 17.15
N ILE A 245 -11.44 -15.00 16.45
CA ILE A 245 -10.55 -14.02 17.08
C ILE A 245 -11.24 -12.68 17.34
N LEU A 246 -12.43 -12.43 16.77
CA LEU A 246 -13.15 -11.17 16.96
C LEU A 246 -13.55 -10.92 18.42
N GLU A 247 -13.61 -11.99 19.24
CA GLU A 247 -13.92 -11.88 20.67
C GLU A 247 -12.70 -11.52 21.53
N LEU A 248 -11.48 -11.63 21.02
CA LEU A 248 -10.28 -11.27 21.73
C LEU A 248 -10.23 -9.75 22.02
N GLN A 249 -9.85 -9.38 23.24
CA GLN A 249 -9.77 -7.97 23.64
C GLN A 249 -8.79 -7.18 22.79
N SER A 250 -7.68 -7.81 22.43
CA SER A 250 -6.66 -7.23 21.54
C SER A 250 -7.25 -6.87 20.17
N ILE A 251 -8.06 -7.75 19.56
CA ILE A 251 -8.72 -7.48 18.27
C ILE A 251 -9.80 -6.39 18.44
N LYS A 252 -10.60 -6.44 19.50
CA LYS A 252 -11.59 -5.38 19.81
C LYS A 252 -10.91 -4.02 19.92
N ARG A 253 -9.69 -3.97 20.51
CA ARG A 253 -8.91 -2.74 20.62
C ARG A 253 -8.43 -2.24 19.24
N VAL A 254 -7.90 -3.12 18.38
CA VAL A 254 -7.55 -2.77 17.00
C VAL A 254 -8.74 -2.18 16.24
N LEU A 255 -9.92 -2.83 16.33
CA LEU A 255 -11.13 -2.35 15.69
C LEU A 255 -11.58 -0.98 16.24
N ALA A 256 -11.44 -0.76 17.55
CA ALA A 256 -11.75 0.53 18.17
C ALA A 256 -10.83 1.64 17.66
N ILE A 257 -9.52 1.37 17.53
CA ILE A 257 -8.56 2.32 16.96
C ILE A 257 -8.90 2.63 15.50
N MET A 258 -9.22 1.64 14.68
CA MET A 258 -9.66 1.88 13.29
C MET A 258 -10.90 2.77 13.20
N ARG A 259 -11.79 2.72 14.21
CA ARG A 259 -13.02 3.54 14.29
C ARG A 259 -12.79 4.90 14.91
N SER A 260 -11.66 5.14 15.54
CA SER A 260 -11.38 6.38 16.27
C SER A 260 -11.33 7.60 15.34
N ASP A 261 -11.74 8.75 15.87
CA ASP A 261 -11.64 10.03 15.16
C ASP A 261 -10.18 10.36 14.80
N GLU A 262 -9.23 9.95 15.64
CA GLU A 262 -7.79 10.16 15.39
C GLU A 262 -7.34 9.41 14.13
N PHE A 263 -7.71 8.12 13.99
CA PHE A 263 -7.40 7.35 12.79
C PHE A 263 -8.11 7.93 11.56
N GLN A 264 -9.40 8.24 11.66
CA GLN A 264 -10.18 8.81 10.56
C GLN A 264 -9.59 10.15 10.09
N THR A 265 -9.21 11.01 11.03
CA THR A 265 -8.55 12.29 10.75
C THR A 265 -7.21 12.08 10.05
N ALA A 266 -6.37 11.16 10.56
CA ALA A 266 -5.09 10.86 9.95
C ALA A 266 -5.21 10.31 8.51
N ILE A 267 -6.24 9.49 8.24
CA ILE A 267 -6.50 8.98 6.88
C ILE A 267 -7.06 10.07 5.97
N SER A 268 -7.94 10.95 6.47
CA SER A 268 -8.51 12.03 5.65
C SER A 268 -7.47 13.03 5.14
N GLN A 269 -6.31 13.11 5.81
CA GLN A 269 -5.16 13.92 5.37
C GLN A 269 -4.34 13.25 4.25
N LEU A 270 -4.58 11.97 3.95
CA LEU A 270 -3.89 11.27 2.88
C LEU A 270 -4.64 11.47 1.54
N PRO A 271 -4.03 12.12 0.54
CA PRO A 271 -4.65 12.29 -0.77
C PRO A 271 -5.13 10.97 -1.37
N GLY A 272 -6.38 10.95 -1.85
CA GLY A 272 -6.98 9.78 -2.46
C GLY A 272 -7.39 8.66 -1.49
N TYR A 273 -7.27 8.84 -0.17
CA TYR A 273 -7.71 7.86 0.82
C TYR A 273 -9.04 8.25 1.48
N ARG A 274 -9.85 7.24 1.83
CA ARG A 274 -11.09 7.38 2.60
C ARG A 274 -11.25 6.16 3.53
N CYS A 275 -11.86 6.38 4.70
CA CYS A 275 -12.05 5.33 5.72
C CYS A 275 -13.47 5.31 6.31
N LYS A 276 -14.51 5.52 5.48
CA LYS A 276 -15.90 5.66 5.93
C LYS A 276 -16.37 4.53 6.85
N ASP A 277 -15.96 3.28 6.58
CA ASP A 277 -16.41 2.09 7.30
C ASP A 277 -15.24 1.39 8.03
N ALA A 278 -14.16 2.09 8.37
CA ALA A 278 -12.99 1.49 9.02
C ALA A 278 -13.38 0.74 10.30
N GLY A 279 -12.89 -0.50 10.45
CA GLY A 279 -13.18 -1.36 11.61
C GLY A 279 -14.58 -2.02 11.60
N VAL A 280 -15.39 -1.83 10.55
CA VAL A 280 -16.68 -2.56 10.40
C VAL A 280 -16.40 -3.97 9.91
N VAL A 281 -16.95 -4.95 10.65
CA VAL A 281 -16.82 -6.39 10.33
C VAL A 281 -17.98 -6.82 9.44
N LYS A 282 -17.65 -7.47 8.32
CA LYS A 282 -18.58 -7.98 7.30
C LYS A 282 -18.33 -9.48 7.07
N THR A 283 -19.31 -10.17 6.56
CA THR A 283 -19.13 -11.54 6.06
C THR A 283 -18.41 -11.52 4.71
N VAL A 284 -17.77 -12.62 4.35
CA VAL A 284 -17.16 -12.77 3.02
C VAL A 284 -18.23 -12.64 1.92
N GLN A 285 -19.45 -13.15 2.15
CA GLN A 285 -20.54 -13.04 1.18
C GLN A 285 -21.00 -11.59 0.96
N GLU A 286 -21.09 -10.77 2.02
CA GLU A 286 -21.44 -9.34 1.88
C GLU A 286 -20.43 -8.59 1.03
N VAL A 287 -19.14 -8.90 1.18
CA VAL A 287 -18.07 -8.21 0.43
C VAL A 287 -17.96 -8.71 -1.01
N PHE A 288 -18.23 -10.01 -1.25
CA PHE A 288 -18.05 -10.64 -2.57
C PHE A 288 -19.33 -10.64 -3.43
N ARG A 289 -20.48 -10.20 -2.90
CA ARG A 289 -21.72 -10.09 -3.68
C ARG A 289 -21.88 -8.78 -4.45
N ASN A 290 -21.12 -7.75 -4.10
CA ASN A 290 -21.25 -6.39 -4.65
C ASN A 290 -20.27 -6.16 -5.81
#